data_e1e751d8b7014f5d70698c280efe9631
#
_entry.id   e1e751d8b7014f5d70698c280efe9631
#
_cell.length_a   1.000
_cell.length_b   1.000
_cell.length_c   1.000
_cell.angle_alpha   90.00
_cell.angle_beta   90.00
_cell.angle_gamma   90.00
#
_symmetry.space_group_name_H-M   'P 1'
#
loop_
_entity.id
_entity.type
_entity.pdbx_description
1 polymer ?
#
loop_
_entity_poly.entity_id
_entity_poly.type
_entity_poly.pdbx_seq_one_letter_code
_entity_poly.pdbx_strand_id
1 'polypeptide(L)'
;MLCTRLTNARVLTMDPRHPVAHDLGIWRGRIVGVDEAVTSLPAREVVDLGGATVLPGFIDSHVHLAWAGLKAGTPSVAPCERVEDILAVVEAAARRPAPAGAWVDVAGYDQRALGRHLTAAELDRVSHGRKVFLMHDSGHACVVNTAVLDLLPDGTPHEDGFLAESAMTAARRLRLPYSQEELADAVELAARACLDEGITACAEAGIGGGLLGHSPVELGAYQLLRDRGRLPLRVQLMASGDTLRPRAAHTRDGFTRALDLGLRTGFGDDWLSLGALKIYTDGGMMARTAALTSPYEGSSGNLGRFQDDPERLTALIVDGHLAGWQLAVHAIGDRAADLALDALERAQELRPRPDARHRIEHAGLIRPDQLPRFAALGVSAVVQPNFLRCFGDDYASVMGQERAGWMYRGRAFLDHGVALVGSSDRPVADGAPLRAIQFMVERTSASGRPVGPDEAVTVDEALRAYTVAGAHACRWEDTAGALAPGMRADLVVLGDDPHRVDPSRIEDIEIVRTLVDGRDARAAG
;
A
#
# COMPACT_ATOMS: atom_id res chain seq x y z
N MET A 1 -29.67 -11.78 -21.52
CA MET A 1 -28.98 -13.03 -21.14
C MET A 1 -27.75 -12.65 -20.36
N LEU A 2 -27.60 -13.17 -19.14
CA LEU A 2 -26.41 -12.96 -18.30
C LEU A 2 -25.17 -13.63 -18.89
N CYS A 3 -23.96 -13.13 -18.59
CA CYS A 3 -22.74 -13.89 -18.82
C CYS A 3 -22.64 -15.02 -17.79
N THR A 4 -22.73 -14.67 -16.51
CA THR A 4 -22.63 -15.60 -15.38
C THR A 4 -23.72 -15.29 -14.36
N ARG A 5 -24.28 -16.32 -13.75
CA ARG A 5 -25.09 -16.23 -12.53
C ARG A 5 -24.43 -17.06 -11.45
N LEU A 6 -24.09 -16.40 -10.34
CA LEU A 6 -23.65 -17.06 -9.12
C LEU A 6 -24.88 -17.40 -8.30
N THR A 7 -24.98 -18.63 -7.82
CA THR A 7 -26.14 -19.12 -7.07
C THR A 7 -25.72 -19.83 -5.79
N ASN A 8 -26.71 -20.03 -4.90
CA ASN A 8 -26.47 -20.76 -3.65
C ASN A 8 -25.30 -20.19 -2.85
N ALA A 9 -25.28 -18.87 -2.68
CA ALA A 9 -24.25 -18.14 -1.97
C ALA A 9 -24.86 -17.35 -0.80
N ARG A 10 -24.03 -16.94 0.13
CA ARG A 10 -24.32 -15.86 1.05
C ARG A 10 -23.64 -14.59 0.56
N VAL A 11 -24.35 -13.74 -0.15
CA VAL A 11 -23.83 -12.51 -0.73
C VAL A 11 -23.98 -11.36 0.26
N LEU A 12 -22.90 -10.92 0.86
CA LEU A 12 -22.82 -9.72 1.70
C LEU A 12 -22.58 -8.53 0.77
N THR A 13 -23.63 -7.85 0.38
CA THR A 13 -23.59 -6.89 -0.72
C THR A 13 -22.90 -5.56 -0.38
N MET A 14 -22.79 -5.23 0.89
CA MET A 14 -22.39 -3.89 1.39
C MET A 14 -23.32 -2.76 0.93
N ASP A 15 -24.43 -3.06 0.24
CA ASP A 15 -25.52 -2.12 -0.09
C ASP A 15 -26.57 -2.15 1.04
N PRO A 16 -26.81 -1.04 1.76
CA PRO A 16 -27.77 -1.00 2.87
C PRO A 16 -29.22 -1.28 2.43
N ARG A 17 -29.54 -1.17 1.14
CA ARG A 17 -30.88 -1.46 0.60
C ARG A 17 -31.15 -2.96 0.47
N HIS A 18 -30.09 -3.76 0.24
CA HIS A 18 -30.14 -5.22 0.10
C HIS A 18 -28.90 -5.84 0.75
N PRO A 19 -28.77 -5.82 2.08
CA PRO A 19 -27.51 -6.15 2.76
C PRO A 19 -27.08 -7.62 2.56
N VAL A 20 -28.01 -8.51 2.32
CA VAL A 20 -27.73 -9.95 2.05
C VAL A 20 -28.57 -10.42 0.87
N ALA A 21 -27.95 -11.19 -0.02
CA ALA A 21 -28.59 -11.86 -1.16
C ALA A 21 -28.07 -13.30 -1.29
N HIS A 22 -28.63 -14.09 -2.22
CA HIS A 22 -28.28 -15.50 -2.46
C HIS A 22 -27.86 -15.78 -3.90
N ASP A 23 -28.34 -14.97 -4.83
CA ASP A 23 -28.04 -15.06 -6.25
C ASP A 23 -27.50 -13.71 -6.75
N LEU A 24 -26.53 -13.74 -7.65
CA LEU A 24 -25.95 -12.55 -8.25
C LEU A 24 -25.77 -12.76 -9.75
N GLY A 25 -26.26 -11.81 -10.54
CA GLY A 25 -26.16 -11.84 -12.00
C GLY A 25 -25.11 -10.88 -12.54
N ILE A 26 -24.24 -11.39 -13.44
CA ILE A 26 -23.15 -10.64 -14.06
C ILE A 26 -23.37 -10.55 -15.57
N TRP A 27 -23.18 -9.35 -16.13
CA TRP A 27 -23.15 -9.13 -17.57
C TRP A 27 -22.11 -8.08 -17.94
N ARG A 28 -21.18 -8.47 -18.81
CA ARG A 28 -20.09 -7.61 -19.28
C ARG A 28 -19.32 -6.92 -18.14
N GLY A 29 -18.89 -7.71 -17.16
CA GLY A 29 -18.10 -7.22 -16.04
C GLY A 29 -18.87 -6.37 -15.02
N ARG A 30 -20.22 -6.28 -15.14
CA ARG A 30 -21.03 -5.51 -14.21
C ARG A 30 -22.13 -6.37 -13.58
N ILE A 31 -22.50 -6.02 -12.37
CA ILE A 31 -23.63 -6.61 -11.64
C ILE A 31 -24.92 -6.10 -12.27
N VAL A 32 -25.80 -7.01 -12.64
CA VAL A 32 -27.13 -6.71 -13.18
C VAL A 32 -28.18 -6.60 -12.08
N GLY A 33 -28.06 -7.46 -11.07
CA GLY A 33 -28.96 -7.53 -9.96
C GLY A 33 -28.66 -8.71 -9.05
N VAL A 34 -29.49 -8.85 -8.04
CA VAL A 34 -29.44 -9.95 -7.06
C VAL A 34 -30.79 -10.62 -6.93
N ASP A 35 -30.83 -11.87 -6.46
CA ASP A 35 -32.00 -12.68 -6.12
C ASP A 35 -33.06 -12.69 -7.25
N GLU A 36 -34.33 -12.36 -6.96
CA GLU A 36 -35.46 -12.42 -7.90
C GLU A 36 -35.20 -11.65 -9.21
N ALA A 37 -34.40 -10.58 -9.16
CA ALA A 37 -34.06 -9.80 -10.36
C ALA A 37 -33.22 -10.60 -11.37
N VAL A 38 -32.60 -11.70 -10.98
CA VAL A 38 -31.68 -12.47 -11.85
C VAL A 38 -32.01 -13.95 -11.97
N THR A 39 -32.78 -14.53 -11.04
CA THR A 39 -33.10 -15.97 -11.04
C THR A 39 -33.88 -16.43 -12.28
N SER A 40 -34.76 -15.59 -12.83
CA SER A 40 -35.54 -15.88 -14.05
C SER A 40 -34.79 -15.56 -15.35
N LEU A 41 -33.62 -14.87 -15.28
CA LEU A 41 -32.87 -14.47 -16.46
C LEU A 41 -32.03 -15.64 -17.01
N PRO A 42 -32.04 -15.90 -18.32
CA PRO A 42 -31.15 -16.90 -18.91
C PRO A 42 -29.69 -16.47 -18.72
N ALA A 43 -28.84 -17.40 -18.32
CA ALA A 43 -27.38 -17.19 -18.16
C ALA A 43 -26.61 -18.15 -19.07
N ARG A 44 -25.43 -17.74 -19.55
CA ARG A 44 -24.52 -18.62 -20.29
C ARG A 44 -23.88 -19.65 -19.37
N GLU A 45 -23.55 -19.20 -18.15
CA GLU A 45 -22.94 -19.99 -17.11
C GLU A 45 -23.70 -19.79 -15.81
N VAL A 46 -23.94 -20.88 -15.09
CA VAL A 46 -24.49 -20.86 -13.73
C VAL A 46 -23.50 -21.55 -12.82
N VAL A 47 -23.00 -20.82 -11.82
CA VAL A 47 -22.00 -21.31 -10.88
C VAL A 47 -22.66 -21.48 -9.52
N ASP A 48 -22.80 -22.70 -9.05
CA ASP A 48 -23.22 -23.01 -7.69
C ASP A 48 -22.04 -22.83 -6.74
N LEU A 49 -22.17 -21.94 -5.76
CA LEU A 49 -21.13 -21.63 -4.79
C LEU A 49 -21.23 -22.46 -3.49
N GLY A 50 -22.19 -23.39 -3.41
CA GLY A 50 -22.26 -24.34 -2.29
C GLY A 50 -22.45 -23.71 -0.90
N GLY A 51 -23.04 -22.53 -0.82
CA GLY A 51 -23.20 -21.79 0.43
C GLY A 51 -22.03 -20.87 0.81
N ALA A 52 -21.00 -20.76 -0.03
CA ALA A 52 -19.85 -19.88 0.20
C ALA A 52 -20.27 -18.40 0.35
N THR A 53 -19.46 -17.61 1.02
CA THR A 53 -19.73 -16.19 1.23
C THR A 53 -19.11 -15.34 0.12
N VAL A 54 -19.88 -14.40 -0.42
CA VAL A 54 -19.45 -13.47 -1.45
C VAL A 54 -19.46 -12.04 -0.92
N LEU A 55 -18.38 -11.32 -1.14
CA LEU A 55 -18.20 -9.90 -0.79
C LEU A 55 -17.76 -9.10 -2.01
N PRO A 56 -17.93 -7.75 -2.02
CA PRO A 56 -17.16 -6.93 -2.92
C PRO A 56 -15.67 -7.25 -2.76
N GLY A 57 -14.93 -7.27 -3.85
CA GLY A 57 -13.47 -7.45 -3.79
C GLY A 57 -12.84 -6.40 -2.87
N PHE A 58 -11.87 -6.81 -2.09
CA PHE A 58 -11.18 -5.91 -1.18
C PHE A 58 -10.43 -4.82 -1.95
N ILE A 59 -10.39 -3.63 -1.36
CA ILE A 59 -9.66 -2.47 -1.87
C ILE A 59 -8.53 -2.16 -0.89
N ASP A 60 -7.29 -2.34 -1.32
CA ASP A 60 -6.12 -1.90 -0.56
C ASP A 60 -5.83 -0.44 -0.91
N SER A 61 -6.20 0.45 0.01
CA SER A 61 -6.18 1.89 -0.26
C SER A 61 -4.79 2.53 -0.16
N HIS A 62 -3.76 1.79 0.26
CA HIS A 62 -2.38 2.25 0.36
C HIS A 62 -1.42 1.07 0.26
N VAL A 63 -0.78 0.93 -0.88
CA VAL A 63 0.16 -0.16 -1.18
C VAL A 63 1.34 0.37 -1.99
N HIS A 64 2.46 -0.34 -1.99
CA HIS A 64 3.62 -0.10 -2.85
C HIS A 64 3.86 -1.34 -3.72
N LEU A 65 3.07 -1.48 -4.81
CA LEU A 65 3.11 -2.65 -5.69
C LEU A 65 4.49 -2.84 -6.34
N ALA A 66 5.06 -1.76 -6.87
CA ALA A 66 6.38 -1.83 -7.48
C ALA A 66 7.43 -2.31 -6.47
N TRP A 67 7.45 -1.72 -5.27
CA TRP A 67 8.37 -2.15 -4.22
C TRP A 67 8.10 -3.57 -3.73
N ALA A 68 6.84 -3.94 -3.53
CA ALA A 68 6.45 -5.29 -3.11
C ALA A 68 6.91 -6.35 -4.12
N GLY A 69 6.71 -6.09 -5.42
CA GLY A 69 7.12 -7.00 -6.46
C GLY A 69 8.64 -7.08 -6.62
N LEU A 70 9.35 -5.96 -6.56
CA LEU A 70 10.82 -5.95 -6.56
C LEU A 70 11.37 -6.78 -5.38
N LYS A 71 10.80 -6.58 -4.17
CA LYS A 71 11.19 -7.34 -2.98
C LYS A 71 10.89 -8.83 -3.14
N ALA A 72 9.69 -9.19 -3.63
CA ALA A 72 9.28 -10.58 -3.85
C ALA A 72 10.08 -11.28 -4.97
N GLY A 73 10.45 -10.53 -6.01
CA GLY A 73 11.27 -11.02 -7.13
C GLY A 73 12.76 -11.14 -6.82
N THR A 74 13.21 -10.52 -5.70
CA THR A 74 14.61 -10.57 -5.27
C THR A 74 14.90 -11.91 -4.57
N PRO A 75 15.86 -12.72 -5.08
CA PRO A 75 16.26 -13.94 -4.41
C PRO A 75 16.70 -13.68 -2.96
N SER A 76 16.16 -14.48 -2.02
CA SER A 76 16.53 -14.39 -0.62
C SER A 76 17.59 -15.42 -0.26
N VAL A 77 18.59 -14.98 0.51
CA VAL A 77 19.62 -15.84 1.10
C VAL A 77 19.49 -15.94 2.63
N ALA A 78 18.37 -15.49 3.19
CA ALA A 78 18.13 -15.57 4.63
C ALA A 78 18.29 -16.99 5.24
N PRO A 79 17.96 -18.10 4.53
CA PRO A 79 18.19 -19.43 5.03
C PRO A 79 19.65 -19.93 4.93
N CYS A 80 20.55 -19.15 4.28
CA CYS A 80 21.93 -19.60 4.02
C CYS A 80 22.83 -19.37 5.25
N GLU A 81 23.49 -20.43 5.69
CA GLU A 81 24.43 -20.38 6.83
C GLU A 81 25.90 -20.41 6.38
N ARG A 82 26.16 -20.54 5.06
CA ARG A 82 27.50 -20.62 4.48
C ARG A 82 27.64 -19.67 3.31
N VAL A 83 28.85 -19.13 3.15
CA VAL A 83 29.20 -18.24 2.04
C VAL A 83 28.97 -18.90 0.67
N GLU A 84 29.31 -20.18 0.53
CA GLU A 84 29.15 -20.94 -0.70
C GLU A 84 27.69 -21.05 -1.15
N ASP A 85 26.76 -21.18 -0.20
CA ASP A 85 25.32 -21.27 -0.48
C ASP A 85 24.81 -19.91 -1.00
N ILE A 86 25.25 -18.81 -0.40
CA ILE A 86 24.95 -17.45 -0.90
C ILE A 86 25.49 -17.24 -2.30
N LEU A 87 26.77 -17.62 -2.54
CA LEU A 87 27.39 -17.48 -3.87
C LEU A 87 26.65 -18.31 -4.92
N ALA A 88 26.14 -19.49 -4.57
CA ALA A 88 25.32 -20.29 -5.49
C ALA A 88 24.01 -19.58 -5.88
N VAL A 89 23.34 -18.91 -4.92
CA VAL A 89 22.13 -18.11 -5.20
C VAL A 89 22.47 -16.91 -6.10
N VAL A 90 23.55 -16.19 -5.81
CA VAL A 90 24.03 -15.08 -6.64
C VAL A 90 24.34 -15.56 -8.06
N GLU A 91 25.04 -16.69 -8.22
CA GLU A 91 25.37 -17.26 -9.51
C GLU A 91 24.12 -17.67 -10.30
N ALA A 92 23.17 -18.32 -9.66
CA ALA A 92 21.90 -18.68 -10.28
C ALA A 92 21.12 -17.45 -10.77
N ALA A 93 21.12 -16.37 -9.97
CA ALA A 93 20.53 -15.10 -10.37
C ALA A 93 21.30 -14.43 -11.52
N ALA A 94 22.62 -14.46 -11.48
CA ALA A 94 23.48 -13.87 -12.52
C ALA A 94 23.36 -14.59 -13.88
N ARG A 95 23.04 -15.88 -13.89
CA ARG A 95 22.83 -16.68 -15.11
C ARG A 95 21.47 -16.47 -15.77
N ARG A 96 20.51 -15.82 -15.10
CA ARG A 96 19.20 -15.53 -15.71
C ARG A 96 19.40 -14.63 -16.93
N PRO A 97 18.66 -14.87 -18.04
CA PRO A 97 18.67 -13.98 -19.18
C PRO A 97 18.33 -12.54 -18.77
N ALA A 98 19.15 -11.57 -19.14
CA ALA A 98 18.94 -10.18 -18.83
C ALA A 98 19.71 -9.27 -19.82
N PRO A 99 19.29 -8.02 -20.02
CA PRO A 99 20.02 -7.04 -20.84
C PRO A 99 21.46 -6.84 -20.34
N ALA A 100 22.34 -6.42 -21.26
CA ALA A 100 23.71 -6.07 -20.89
C ALA A 100 23.73 -4.99 -19.81
N GLY A 101 24.58 -5.18 -18.79
CA GLY A 101 24.69 -4.25 -17.67
C GLY A 101 23.59 -4.34 -16.61
N ALA A 102 22.66 -5.30 -16.74
CA ALA A 102 21.65 -5.54 -15.73
C ALA A 102 22.26 -5.88 -14.36
N TRP A 103 21.56 -5.51 -13.31
CA TRP A 103 21.94 -5.80 -11.95
C TRP A 103 21.54 -7.22 -11.52
N VAL A 104 22.21 -7.71 -10.48
CA VAL A 104 21.85 -8.90 -9.72
C VAL A 104 21.56 -8.44 -8.30
N ASP A 105 20.29 -8.31 -7.99
CA ASP A 105 19.83 -7.96 -6.65
C ASP A 105 19.58 -9.27 -5.87
N VAL A 106 20.14 -9.37 -4.66
CA VAL A 106 19.95 -10.48 -3.71
C VAL A 106 19.83 -9.90 -2.31
N ALA A 107 19.02 -10.50 -1.43
CA ALA A 107 18.75 -9.93 -0.12
C ALA A 107 18.74 -10.95 1.01
N GLY A 108 18.95 -10.44 2.24
CA GLY A 108 18.73 -11.21 3.45
C GLY A 108 19.96 -11.93 3.99
N TYR A 109 21.20 -11.57 3.59
CA TYR A 109 22.35 -12.18 4.24
C TYR A 109 22.56 -11.64 5.66
N ASP A 110 23.00 -12.51 6.56
CA ASP A 110 23.35 -12.17 7.94
C ASP A 110 24.78 -12.62 8.23
N GLN A 111 25.68 -11.65 8.47
CA GLN A 111 27.07 -11.94 8.77
C GLN A 111 27.25 -12.70 10.10
N ARG A 112 26.27 -12.65 11.00
CA ARG A 112 26.33 -13.39 12.29
C ARG A 112 26.31 -14.90 12.06
N ALA A 113 25.49 -15.37 11.11
CA ALA A 113 25.45 -16.77 10.72
C ALA A 113 26.74 -17.20 9.97
N LEU A 114 27.31 -16.29 9.22
CA LEU A 114 28.50 -16.55 8.37
C LEU A 114 29.83 -16.36 9.11
N GLY A 115 29.85 -15.70 10.26
CA GLY A 115 31.05 -15.30 11.00
C GLY A 115 31.82 -14.10 10.41
N ARG A 116 31.44 -13.61 9.21
CA ARG A 116 32.05 -12.47 8.52
C ARG A 116 31.14 -11.91 7.41
N HIS A 117 31.46 -10.75 6.90
CA HIS A 117 30.88 -10.28 5.65
C HIS A 117 31.49 -11.00 4.43
N LEU A 118 30.74 -11.03 3.32
CA LEU A 118 31.29 -11.40 2.02
C LEU A 118 32.17 -10.26 1.48
N THR A 119 32.97 -10.56 0.48
CA THR A 119 33.86 -9.58 -0.18
C THR A 119 33.45 -9.34 -1.63
N ALA A 120 33.86 -8.20 -2.21
CA ALA A 120 33.65 -7.90 -3.62
C ALA A 120 34.25 -8.99 -4.53
N ALA A 121 35.45 -9.46 -4.20
CA ALA A 121 36.14 -10.50 -4.96
C ALA A 121 35.40 -11.85 -4.95
N GLU A 122 34.69 -12.20 -3.88
CA GLU A 122 33.83 -13.40 -3.83
C GLU A 122 32.64 -13.27 -4.76
N LEU A 123 31.98 -12.10 -4.76
CA LEU A 123 30.87 -11.81 -5.66
C LEU A 123 31.31 -11.75 -7.14
N ASP A 124 32.51 -11.22 -7.43
CA ASP A 124 33.05 -11.17 -8.80
C ASP A 124 33.15 -12.54 -9.44
N ARG A 125 33.54 -13.57 -8.66
CA ARG A 125 33.70 -14.94 -9.16
C ARG A 125 32.42 -15.55 -9.74
N VAL A 126 31.25 -15.10 -9.26
CA VAL A 126 29.93 -15.66 -9.58
C VAL A 126 29.00 -14.68 -10.30
N SER A 127 29.45 -13.44 -10.48
CA SER A 127 28.65 -12.35 -11.07
C SER A 127 28.44 -12.46 -12.58
N HIS A 128 29.25 -13.26 -13.28
CA HIS A 128 29.30 -13.31 -14.75
C HIS A 128 29.46 -11.91 -15.39
N GLY A 129 30.22 -11.01 -14.74
CA GLY A 129 30.46 -9.65 -15.19
C GLY A 129 29.28 -8.67 -14.96
N ARG A 130 28.25 -9.09 -14.24
CA ARG A 130 27.12 -8.24 -13.87
C ARG A 130 27.39 -7.47 -12.56
N LYS A 131 26.69 -6.37 -12.37
CA LYS A 131 26.68 -5.61 -11.12
C LYS A 131 25.90 -6.38 -10.06
N VAL A 132 26.49 -6.64 -8.91
CA VAL A 132 25.85 -7.38 -7.82
C VAL A 132 25.59 -6.45 -6.63
N PHE A 133 24.38 -6.48 -6.13
CA PHE A 133 23.94 -5.81 -4.90
C PHE A 133 23.34 -6.85 -3.95
N LEU A 134 24.10 -7.23 -2.93
CA LEU A 134 23.69 -8.18 -1.92
C LEU A 134 23.31 -7.43 -0.64
N MET A 135 21.99 -7.29 -0.39
CA MET A 135 21.47 -6.55 0.76
C MET A 135 21.58 -7.36 2.05
N HIS A 136 22.07 -6.70 3.09
CA HIS A 136 22.05 -7.24 4.45
C HIS A 136 20.62 -7.28 5.03
N ASP A 137 20.35 -8.23 5.89
CA ASP A 137 19.03 -8.43 6.53
C ASP A 137 18.53 -7.17 7.28
N SER A 138 19.44 -6.41 7.90
CA SER A 138 19.07 -5.16 8.57
C SER A 138 18.54 -4.05 7.65
N GLY A 139 18.78 -4.14 6.34
CA GLY A 139 18.44 -3.07 5.39
C GLY A 139 19.36 -1.83 5.47
N HIS A 140 20.36 -1.82 6.37
CA HIS A 140 21.29 -0.69 6.59
C HIS A 140 22.67 -0.90 5.98
N ALA A 141 22.94 -2.07 5.38
CA ALA A 141 24.19 -2.41 4.76
C ALA A 141 24.00 -3.29 3.52
N CYS A 142 25.03 -3.38 2.70
CA CYS A 142 25.10 -4.30 1.57
C CYS A 142 26.54 -4.72 1.29
N VAL A 143 26.71 -5.77 0.50
CA VAL A 143 27.97 -6.08 -0.16
C VAL A 143 27.78 -5.93 -1.66
N VAL A 144 28.70 -5.24 -2.32
CA VAL A 144 28.68 -5.07 -3.76
C VAL A 144 29.99 -5.62 -4.38
N ASN A 145 29.92 -5.97 -5.65
CA ASN A 145 31.11 -6.44 -6.38
C ASN A 145 31.93 -5.26 -6.97
N THR A 146 33.12 -5.57 -7.51
CA THR A 146 34.04 -4.57 -8.10
C THR A 146 33.35 -3.74 -9.19
N ALA A 147 32.50 -4.33 -10.01
CA ALA A 147 31.76 -3.62 -11.05
C ALA A 147 30.83 -2.51 -10.52
N VAL A 148 30.39 -2.59 -9.26
CA VAL A 148 29.63 -1.53 -8.59
C VAL A 148 30.57 -0.55 -7.90
N LEU A 149 31.64 -1.03 -7.25
CA LEU A 149 32.62 -0.16 -6.57
C LEU A 149 33.24 0.86 -7.53
N ASP A 150 33.55 0.44 -8.75
CA ASP A 150 34.13 1.31 -9.80
C ASP A 150 33.20 2.45 -10.25
N LEU A 151 31.91 2.38 -9.91
CA LEU A 151 30.91 3.38 -10.24
C LEU A 151 30.59 4.32 -9.07
N LEU A 152 31.05 3.99 -7.86
CA LEU A 152 30.80 4.83 -6.70
C LEU A 152 31.60 6.15 -6.78
N PRO A 153 31.08 7.22 -6.18
CA PRO A 153 31.86 8.45 -6.04
C PRO A 153 33.19 8.21 -5.32
N ASP A 154 34.25 8.91 -5.76
CA ASP A 154 35.56 8.85 -5.14
C ASP A 154 35.47 9.08 -3.63
N GLY A 155 36.17 8.24 -2.86
CA GLY A 155 36.21 8.33 -1.40
C GLY A 155 34.96 7.77 -0.70
N THR A 156 34.04 7.08 -1.40
CA THR A 156 32.96 6.35 -0.74
C THR A 156 33.55 5.28 0.20
N PRO A 157 33.28 5.31 1.51
CA PRO A 157 33.90 4.36 2.45
C PRO A 157 33.34 2.96 2.22
N HIS A 158 34.24 1.98 2.10
CA HIS A 158 33.90 0.56 2.01
C HIS A 158 35.02 -0.33 2.58
N GLU A 159 34.67 -1.54 2.99
CA GLU A 159 35.61 -2.58 3.41
C GLU A 159 35.38 -3.81 2.51
N ASP A 160 36.28 -4.02 1.55
CA ASP A 160 36.23 -5.13 0.58
C ASP A 160 34.86 -5.33 -0.11
N GLY A 161 34.16 -4.24 -0.40
CA GLY A 161 32.81 -4.28 -1.00
C GLY A 161 31.66 -4.15 -0.02
N PHE A 162 31.91 -4.25 1.29
CA PHE A 162 30.91 -3.97 2.30
C PHE A 162 30.68 -2.45 2.43
N LEU A 163 29.41 -2.04 2.35
CA LEU A 163 28.94 -0.67 2.42
C LEU A 163 27.84 -0.56 3.48
N ALA A 164 27.87 0.49 4.29
CA ALA A 164 26.84 0.75 5.29
C ALA A 164 26.31 2.18 5.18
N GLU A 165 25.08 2.41 5.65
CA GLU A 165 24.41 3.71 5.78
C GLU A 165 24.50 4.57 4.50
N SER A 166 25.21 5.71 4.56
CA SER A 166 25.33 6.63 3.43
C SER A 166 26.06 6.02 2.23
N ALA A 167 27.05 5.15 2.47
CA ALA A 167 27.76 4.44 1.42
C ALA A 167 26.85 3.44 0.69
N MET A 168 26.02 2.68 1.42
CA MET A 168 25.00 1.84 0.83
C MET A 168 23.98 2.68 0.03
N THR A 169 23.57 3.83 0.55
CA THR A 169 22.68 4.75 -0.16
C THR A 169 23.26 5.21 -1.50
N ALA A 170 24.58 5.46 -1.56
CA ALA A 170 25.26 5.79 -2.81
C ALA A 170 25.16 4.64 -3.83
N ALA A 171 25.41 3.39 -3.40
CA ALA A 171 25.26 2.22 -4.25
C ALA A 171 23.80 2.01 -4.73
N ARG A 172 22.81 2.20 -3.85
CA ARG A 172 21.38 2.15 -4.25
C ARG A 172 21.01 3.19 -5.29
N ARG A 173 21.59 4.40 -5.22
CA ARG A 173 21.35 5.45 -6.22
C ARG A 173 21.88 5.07 -7.60
N LEU A 174 22.94 4.27 -7.69
CA LEU A 174 23.43 3.75 -8.97
C LEU A 174 22.46 2.73 -9.61
N ARG A 175 21.65 2.06 -8.78
CA ARG A 175 20.63 1.13 -9.23
C ARG A 175 19.41 1.83 -9.86
N LEU A 176 19.15 3.05 -9.45
CA LEU A 176 18.03 3.85 -9.95
C LEU A 176 18.42 4.62 -11.24
N PRO A 177 17.46 4.89 -12.14
CA PRO A 177 16.08 4.39 -12.13
C PRO A 177 15.98 2.93 -12.60
N TYR A 178 14.96 2.21 -12.13
CA TYR A 178 14.57 0.95 -12.73
C TYR A 178 13.96 1.19 -14.13
N SER A 179 14.10 0.23 -15.02
CA SER A 179 13.42 0.27 -16.32
C SER A 179 11.91 0.05 -16.17
N GLN A 180 11.13 0.50 -17.15
CA GLN A 180 9.69 0.27 -17.17
C GLN A 180 9.34 -1.23 -17.22
N GLU A 181 10.14 -2.05 -17.90
CA GLU A 181 9.96 -3.51 -17.96
C GLU A 181 10.18 -4.17 -16.59
N GLU A 182 11.28 -3.84 -15.89
CA GLU A 182 11.55 -4.36 -14.55
C GLU A 182 10.43 -3.99 -13.57
N LEU A 183 9.95 -2.74 -13.64
CA LEU A 183 8.83 -2.29 -12.79
C LEU A 183 7.51 -2.95 -13.19
N ALA A 184 7.25 -3.15 -14.49
CA ALA A 184 6.06 -3.85 -14.95
C ALA A 184 6.01 -5.29 -14.45
N ASP A 185 7.11 -6.03 -14.58
CA ASP A 185 7.19 -7.41 -14.09
C ASP A 185 7.03 -7.48 -12.55
N ALA A 186 7.61 -6.52 -11.83
CA ALA A 186 7.45 -6.41 -10.38
C ALA A 186 5.99 -6.10 -9.99
N VAL A 187 5.36 -5.12 -10.63
CA VAL A 187 3.96 -4.75 -10.38
C VAL A 187 3.03 -5.93 -10.66
N GLU A 188 3.21 -6.66 -11.76
CA GLU A 188 2.39 -7.84 -12.06
C GLU A 188 2.53 -8.91 -10.97
N LEU A 189 3.77 -9.19 -10.52
CA LEU A 189 4.02 -10.17 -9.45
C LEU A 189 3.29 -9.79 -8.15
N ALA A 190 3.40 -8.54 -7.72
CA ALA A 190 2.71 -8.05 -6.52
C ALA A 190 1.18 -8.04 -6.69
N ALA A 191 0.69 -7.64 -7.86
CA ALA A 191 -0.74 -7.61 -8.16
C ALA A 191 -1.37 -9.01 -8.13
N ARG A 192 -0.66 -10.05 -8.60
CA ARG A 192 -1.12 -11.45 -8.48
C ARG A 192 -1.21 -11.89 -7.02
N ALA A 193 -0.21 -11.56 -6.19
CA ALA A 193 -0.27 -11.83 -4.76
C ALA A 193 -1.45 -11.12 -4.07
N CYS A 194 -1.79 -9.89 -4.49
CA CYS A 194 -2.99 -9.20 -4.01
C CYS A 194 -4.28 -9.95 -4.37
N LEU A 195 -4.39 -10.49 -5.60
CA LEU A 195 -5.54 -11.29 -6.01
C LEU A 195 -5.71 -12.57 -5.19
N ASP A 196 -4.59 -13.20 -4.80
CA ASP A 196 -4.62 -14.40 -3.94
C ASP A 196 -5.20 -14.10 -2.56
N GLU A 197 -5.18 -12.84 -2.14
CA GLU A 197 -5.74 -12.34 -0.88
C GLU A 197 -7.11 -11.66 -1.04
N GLY A 198 -7.75 -11.77 -2.22
CA GLY A 198 -9.06 -11.21 -2.48
C GLY A 198 -9.09 -9.72 -2.80
N ILE A 199 -7.93 -9.08 -2.99
CA ILE A 199 -7.81 -7.67 -3.36
C ILE A 199 -8.02 -7.54 -4.87
N THR A 200 -9.02 -6.76 -5.27
CA THR A 200 -9.38 -6.52 -6.69
C THR A 200 -8.98 -5.13 -7.18
N ALA A 201 -8.69 -4.24 -6.25
CA ALA A 201 -8.27 -2.88 -6.57
C ALA A 201 -7.30 -2.35 -5.50
N CYS A 202 -6.36 -1.51 -5.91
CA CYS A 202 -5.43 -0.88 -4.98
C CYS A 202 -5.05 0.55 -5.39
N ALA A 203 -4.57 1.30 -4.39
CA ALA A 203 -4.00 2.62 -4.58
C ALA A 203 -2.49 2.59 -4.29
N GLU A 204 -1.68 2.72 -5.35
CA GLU A 204 -0.21 2.77 -5.30
C GLU A 204 0.27 4.09 -4.73
N ALA A 205 0.99 4.07 -3.63
CA ALA A 205 1.24 5.23 -2.79
C ALA A 205 2.59 5.90 -3.05
N GLY A 206 2.66 6.76 -4.06
CA GLY A 206 3.79 7.66 -4.30
C GLY A 206 4.73 7.20 -5.39
N ILE A 207 4.32 7.39 -6.64
CA ILE A 207 5.15 7.09 -7.83
C ILE A 207 5.84 8.32 -8.39
N GLY A 208 6.86 8.11 -9.21
CA GLY A 208 7.50 9.13 -10.03
C GLY A 208 8.52 10.00 -9.31
N GLY A 209 8.64 9.87 -8.00
CA GLY A 209 9.56 10.67 -7.17
C GLY A 209 9.41 10.36 -5.68
N GLY A 210 9.92 11.27 -4.85
CA GLY A 210 9.84 11.16 -3.40
C GLY A 210 10.71 10.07 -2.80
N LEU A 211 10.31 9.62 -1.62
CA LEU A 211 11.06 8.66 -0.81
C LEU A 211 11.09 7.26 -1.44
N LEU A 212 10.00 6.85 -2.10
CA LEU A 212 9.76 5.48 -2.54
C LEU A 212 9.62 5.34 -4.06
N GLY A 213 9.74 6.40 -4.84
CA GLY A 213 9.71 6.33 -6.30
C GLY A 213 10.91 5.58 -6.87
N HIS A 214 10.67 4.69 -7.82
CA HIS A 214 11.69 3.84 -8.44
C HIS A 214 12.16 4.37 -9.79
N SER A 215 11.36 5.25 -10.42
CA SER A 215 11.69 5.89 -11.69
C SER A 215 10.88 7.18 -11.87
N PRO A 216 11.46 8.25 -12.44
CA PRO A 216 10.69 9.45 -12.80
C PRO A 216 9.57 9.20 -13.83
N VAL A 217 9.64 8.08 -14.54
CA VAL A 217 8.67 7.64 -15.55
C VAL A 217 7.92 6.37 -15.15
N GLU A 218 7.77 6.14 -13.86
CA GLU A 218 7.22 4.93 -13.25
C GLU A 218 5.79 4.61 -13.70
N LEU A 219 4.95 5.63 -13.94
CA LEU A 219 3.61 5.47 -14.51
C LEU A 219 3.63 4.67 -15.82
N GLY A 220 4.68 4.82 -16.63
CA GLY A 220 4.84 4.08 -17.88
C GLY A 220 4.86 2.56 -17.72
N ALA A 221 5.33 2.04 -16.58
CA ALA A 221 5.30 0.60 -16.29
C ALA A 221 3.86 0.08 -16.14
N TYR A 222 2.98 0.83 -15.48
CA TYR A 222 1.56 0.49 -15.32
C TYR A 222 0.82 0.59 -16.66
N GLN A 223 1.12 1.60 -17.48
CA GLN A 223 0.57 1.70 -18.83
C GLN A 223 1.01 0.52 -19.70
N LEU A 224 2.28 0.14 -19.62
CA LEU A 224 2.81 -1.01 -20.35
C LEU A 224 2.07 -2.31 -19.99
N LEU A 225 1.80 -2.55 -18.71
CA LEU A 225 0.99 -3.69 -18.26
C LEU A 225 -0.45 -3.60 -18.80
N ARG A 226 -1.04 -2.40 -18.75
CA ARG A 226 -2.40 -2.15 -19.25
C ARG A 226 -2.51 -2.44 -20.74
N ASP A 227 -1.57 -1.93 -21.54
CA ASP A 227 -1.52 -2.09 -22.99
C ASP A 227 -1.34 -3.57 -23.40
N ARG A 228 -0.61 -4.33 -22.60
CA ARG A 228 -0.38 -5.76 -22.82
C ARG A 228 -1.50 -6.66 -22.24
N GLY A 229 -2.49 -6.10 -21.58
CA GLY A 229 -3.55 -6.85 -20.90
C GLY A 229 -3.03 -7.69 -19.72
N ARG A 230 -1.89 -7.30 -19.13
CA ARG A 230 -1.22 -7.98 -18.01
C ARG A 230 -1.48 -7.31 -16.65
N LEU A 231 -2.19 -6.19 -16.59
CA LEU A 231 -2.61 -5.56 -15.33
C LEU A 231 -3.83 -6.31 -14.79
N PRO A 232 -3.69 -7.17 -13.76
CA PRO A 232 -4.74 -8.14 -13.44
C PRO A 232 -5.78 -7.61 -12.44
N LEU A 233 -5.52 -6.45 -11.82
CA LEU A 233 -6.40 -5.74 -10.90
C LEU A 233 -6.43 -4.25 -11.21
N ARG A 234 -7.35 -3.51 -10.57
CA ARG A 234 -7.47 -2.06 -10.82
C ARG A 234 -6.48 -1.29 -9.96
N VAL A 235 -5.83 -0.28 -10.55
CA VAL A 235 -4.82 0.52 -9.86
C VAL A 235 -5.13 2.00 -9.97
N GLN A 236 -5.13 2.67 -8.83
CA GLN A 236 -5.09 4.11 -8.74
C GLN A 236 -3.69 4.56 -8.32
N LEU A 237 -3.07 5.43 -9.11
CA LEU A 237 -1.71 5.89 -8.87
C LEU A 237 -1.71 7.21 -8.11
N MET A 238 -0.97 7.28 -7.03
CA MET A 238 -0.71 8.53 -6.32
C MET A 238 0.63 9.09 -6.79
N ALA A 239 0.60 10.25 -7.44
CA ALA A 239 1.84 10.94 -7.81
C ALA A 239 2.54 11.48 -6.54
N SER A 240 3.87 11.39 -6.48
CA SER A 240 4.62 11.98 -5.38
C SER A 240 4.57 13.51 -5.41
N GLY A 241 4.44 14.15 -4.24
CA GLY A 241 4.28 15.59 -4.10
C GLY A 241 5.43 16.43 -4.69
N ASP A 242 6.65 15.90 -4.67
CA ASP A 242 7.82 16.54 -5.25
C ASP A 242 7.82 16.56 -6.80
N THR A 243 6.90 15.86 -7.43
CA THR A 243 6.66 15.96 -8.88
C THR A 243 5.88 17.21 -9.27
N LEU A 244 5.20 17.88 -8.31
CA LEU A 244 4.59 19.19 -8.54
C LEU A 244 5.65 20.27 -8.72
N ARG A 245 5.69 20.87 -9.91
CA ARG A 245 6.68 21.89 -10.28
C ARG A 245 6.03 23.24 -10.53
N PRO A 246 6.76 24.35 -10.37
CA PRO A 246 6.29 25.66 -10.79
C PRO A 246 5.85 25.65 -12.27
N ARG A 247 4.68 26.20 -12.55
CA ARG A 247 4.11 26.30 -13.91
C ARG A 247 3.52 27.68 -14.13
N ALA A 248 3.71 28.20 -15.32
CA ALA A 248 3.13 29.47 -15.76
C ALA A 248 1.66 29.23 -16.17
N ALA A 249 0.78 29.01 -15.20
CA ALA A 249 -0.65 28.95 -15.40
C ALA A 249 -1.25 30.37 -15.48
N HIS A 250 -2.44 30.49 -16.05
CA HIS A 250 -3.14 31.76 -16.06
C HIS A 250 -3.56 32.16 -14.63
N THR A 251 -3.52 33.43 -14.28
CA THR A 251 -3.82 33.92 -12.91
C THR A 251 -5.21 33.51 -12.42
N ARG A 252 -6.19 33.36 -13.31
CA ARG A 252 -7.55 32.89 -12.98
C ARG A 252 -7.62 31.42 -12.56
N ASP A 253 -6.62 30.61 -12.90
CA ASP A 253 -6.58 29.19 -12.54
C ASP A 253 -6.31 29.01 -11.04
N GLY A 254 -5.68 30.02 -10.40
CA GLY A 254 -5.51 30.09 -8.95
C GLY A 254 -4.50 29.09 -8.38
N PHE A 255 -3.57 28.57 -9.21
CA PHE A 255 -2.44 27.74 -8.79
C PHE A 255 -1.17 28.11 -9.55
N THR A 256 -0.03 27.84 -8.95
CA THR A 256 1.31 28.16 -9.49
C THR A 256 2.19 26.92 -9.65
N ARG A 257 1.74 25.77 -9.15
CA ARG A 257 2.43 24.48 -9.26
C ARG A 257 1.45 23.43 -9.78
N ALA A 258 1.93 22.55 -10.65
CA ALA A 258 1.14 21.45 -11.21
C ALA A 258 2.07 20.33 -11.71
N LEU A 259 1.51 19.16 -11.99
CA LEU A 259 2.13 18.20 -12.92
C LEU A 259 2.16 18.79 -14.33
N ASP A 260 3.02 18.25 -15.16
CA ASP A 260 3.06 18.58 -16.59
C ASP A 260 1.68 18.38 -17.22
N LEU A 261 1.30 19.24 -18.14
CA LEU A 261 -0.02 19.28 -18.79
C LEU A 261 -1.20 19.62 -17.84
N GLY A 262 -0.95 19.94 -16.57
CA GLY A 262 -2.01 20.20 -15.59
C GLY A 262 -2.79 18.93 -15.16
N LEU A 263 -2.18 17.76 -15.29
CA LEU A 263 -2.78 16.50 -14.84
C LEU A 263 -3.04 16.54 -13.32
N ARG A 264 -4.14 15.90 -12.90
CA ARG A 264 -4.58 15.85 -11.50
C ARG A 264 -5.49 14.64 -11.24
N THR A 265 -5.95 14.49 -10.02
CA THR A 265 -6.91 13.47 -9.59
C THR A 265 -8.06 13.28 -10.57
N GLY A 266 -8.35 12.02 -10.93
CA GLY A 266 -9.46 11.62 -11.75
C GLY A 266 -9.13 11.43 -13.25
N PHE A 267 -7.88 11.61 -13.67
CA PHE A 267 -7.46 11.29 -15.03
C PHE A 267 -7.18 9.78 -15.16
N GLY A 268 -7.70 9.17 -16.23
CA GLY A 268 -7.52 7.74 -16.52
C GLY A 268 -8.84 7.03 -16.80
N ASP A 269 -8.84 5.72 -16.60
CA ASP A 269 -10.01 4.86 -16.82
C ASP A 269 -10.32 3.96 -15.59
N ASP A 270 -11.23 3.02 -15.78
CA ASP A 270 -11.66 2.07 -14.75
C ASP A 270 -10.55 1.11 -14.29
N TRP A 271 -9.46 0.96 -15.03
CA TRP A 271 -8.36 0.05 -14.74
C TRP A 271 -7.13 0.76 -14.20
N LEU A 272 -6.84 1.94 -14.73
CA LEU A 272 -5.66 2.71 -14.37
C LEU A 272 -6.00 4.20 -14.33
N SER A 273 -5.86 4.82 -13.18
CA SER A 273 -6.20 6.24 -13.00
C SER A 273 -5.22 6.96 -12.07
N LEU A 274 -5.18 8.29 -12.19
CA LEU A 274 -4.51 9.15 -11.23
C LEU A 274 -5.43 9.44 -10.04
N GLY A 275 -4.96 9.11 -8.86
CA GLY A 275 -5.60 9.34 -7.57
C GLY A 275 -5.09 10.59 -6.86
N ALA A 276 -4.74 10.43 -5.61
CA ALA A 276 -4.25 11.50 -4.77
C ALA A 276 -2.81 11.92 -5.09
N LEU A 277 -2.41 13.09 -4.62
CA LEU A 277 -1.03 13.52 -4.52
C LEU A 277 -0.48 13.05 -3.17
N LYS A 278 0.54 12.19 -3.16
CA LYS A 278 1.19 11.65 -1.96
C LYS A 278 2.25 12.61 -1.44
N ILE A 279 2.12 13.03 -0.19
CA ILE A 279 3.06 13.93 0.48
C ILE A 279 3.56 13.25 1.75
N TYR A 280 4.87 13.23 1.96
CA TYR A 280 5.52 12.66 3.14
C TYR A 280 5.86 13.78 4.12
N THR A 281 5.23 13.78 5.32
CA THR A 281 5.49 14.84 6.32
C THR A 281 6.47 14.42 7.40
N ASP A 282 6.49 13.13 7.78
CA ASP A 282 7.39 12.62 8.81
C ASP A 282 7.93 11.22 8.46
N GLY A 283 8.62 10.60 9.40
CA GLY A 283 9.21 9.27 9.25
C GLY A 283 8.35 8.16 9.86
N GLY A 284 9.02 7.04 10.22
CA GLY A 284 8.38 5.83 10.76
C GLY A 284 8.48 5.71 12.27
N MET A 285 7.52 4.99 12.86
CA MET A 285 7.44 4.76 14.31
C MET A 285 8.62 3.91 14.83
N MET A 286 8.88 2.76 14.20
CA MET A 286 9.97 1.86 14.63
C MET A 286 11.35 2.48 14.46
N ALA A 287 11.54 3.31 13.45
CA ALA A 287 12.77 4.08 13.24
C ALA A 287 12.90 5.26 14.23
N ARG A 288 11.89 5.52 15.07
CA ARG A 288 11.80 6.66 16.00
C ARG A 288 12.02 8.00 15.30
N THR A 289 11.47 8.11 14.08
CA THR A 289 11.56 9.32 13.24
C THR A 289 10.20 9.95 12.93
N ALA A 290 9.09 9.32 13.32
CA ALA A 290 7.78 9.94 13.29
C ALA A 290 7.75 11.17 14.21
N ALA A 291 7.18 12.29 13.73
CA ALA A 291 7.20 13.57 14.45
C ALA A 291 6.15 13.61 15.55
N LEU A 292 6.61 13.66 16.81
CA LEU A 292 5.79 13.59 18.01
C LEU A 292 5.76 14.89 18.78
N THR A 293 4.68 15.12 19.54
CA THR A 293 4.57 16.21 20.51
C THR A 293 5.25 15.88 21.84
N SER A 294 5.39 14.59 22.16
CA SER A 294 6.07 14.10 23.35
C SER A 294 7.14 13.07 22.98
N PRO A 295 8.28 13.00 23.67
CA PRO A 295 9.38 12.10 23.30
C PRO A 295 8.98 10.63 23.28
N TYR A 296 9.71 9.86 22.46
CA TYR A 296 9.66 8.40 22.49
C TYR A 296 10.02 7.87 23.88
N GLU A 297 9.37 6.78 24.28
CA GLU A 297 9.64 6.13 25.56
C GLU A 297 11.12 5.72 25.67
N GLY A 298 11.70 5.93 26.85
CA GLY A 298 13.11 5.62 27.15
C GLY A 298 14.13 6.46 26.36
N SER A 299 13.72 7.54 25.68
CA SER A 299 14.65 8.44 24.98
C SER A 299 14.80 9.78 25.71
N SER A 300 16.03 10.34 25.70
CA SER A 300 16.33 11.67 26.26
C SER A 300 15.92 12.80 25.30
N GLY A 301 14.62 12.90 25.00
CA GLY A 301 14.09 14.05 24.22
C GLY A 301 13.97 13.84 22.72
N ASN A 302 14.05 12.60 22.21
CA ASN A 302 13.79 12.34 20.79
C ASN A 302 12.29 12.53 20.46
N LEU A 303 11.98 13.56 19.69
CA LEU A 303 10.64 13.90 19.19
C LEU A 303 10.43 13.46 17.73
N GLY A 304 11.33 12.69 17.15
CA GLY A 304 11.32 12.44 15.71
C GLY A 304 11.60 13.73 14.92
N ARG A 305 11.21 13.72 13.65
CA ARG A 305 11.45 14.86 12.75
C ARG A 305 10.48 14.89 11.58
N PHE A 306 10.28 16.05 11.02
CA PHE A 306 9.67 16.20 9.70
C PHE A 306 10.64 15.79 8.59
N GLN A 307 10.11 15.43 7.43
CA GLN A 307 10.91 15.06 6.24
C GLN A 307 11.55 16.27 5.55
N ASP A 308 10.94 17.44 5.70
CA ASP A 308 11.44 18.73 5.19
C ASP A 308 11.02 19.84 6.17
N ASP A 309 11.35 21.07 5.85
CA ASP A 309 10.92 22.26 6.58
C ASP A 309 9.39 22.31 6.67
N PRO A 310 8.80 22.51 7.86
CA PRO A 310 7.34 22.53 8.04
C PRO A 310 6.61 23.55 7.16
N GLU A 311 7.22 24.71 6.88
CA GLU A 311 6.61 25.72 6.01
C GLU A 311 6.57 25.25 4.56
N ARG A 312 7.61 24.55 4.09
CA ARG A 312 7.64 23.94 2.75
C ARG A 312 6.62 22.82 2.62
N LEU A 313 6.49 21.98 3.64
CA LEU A 313 5.48 20.90 3.66
C LEU A 313 4.06 21.50 3.63
N THR A 314 3.81 22.52 4.45
CA THR A 314 2.54 23.26 4.45
C THR A 314 2.25 23.87 3.07
N ALA A 315 3.23 24.53 2.47
CA ALA A 315 3.09 25.11 1.13
C ALA A 315 2.78 24.04 0.07
N LEU A 316 3.44 22.88 0.13
CA LEU A 316 3.19 21.78 -0.80
C LEU A 316 1.78 21.22 -0.67
N ILE A 317 1.26 21.06 0.55
CA ILE A 317 -0.12 20.61 0.83
C ILE A 317 -1.12 21.64 0.26
N VAL A 318 -0.90 22.93 0.54
CA VAL A 318 -1.76 24.01 0.04
C VAL A 318 -1.73 24.08 -1.50
N ASP A 319 -0.55 24.07 -2.11
CA ASP A 319 -0.37 24.11 -3.56
C ASP A 319 -1.06 22.92 -4.26
N GLY A 320 -0.90 21.72 -3.70
CA GLY A 320 -1.57 20.51 -4.21
C GLY A 320 -3.10 20.65 -4.18
N HIS A 321 -3.65 21.17 -3.08
CA HIS A 321 -5.08 21.44 -2.96
C HIS A 321 -5.55 22.47 -4.00
N LEU A 322 -4.84 23.59 -4.13
CA LEU A 322 -5.17 24.66 -5.08
C LEU A 322 -5.10 24.20 -6.54
N ALA A 323 -4.16 23.28 -6.83
CA ALA A 323 -4.05 22.64 -8.16
C ALA A 323 -5.14 21.59 -8.44
N GLY A 324 -6.07 21.38 -7.50
CA GLY A 324 -7.23 20.51 -7.67
C GLY A 324 -7.01 19.05 -7.31
N TRP A 325 -5.88 18.70 -6.67
CA TRP A 325 -5.62 17.33 -6.24
C TRP A 325 -6.47 16.94 -5.01
N GLN A 326 -6.86 15.69 -4.94
CA GLN A 326 -7.03 15.00 -3.67
C GLN A 326 -5.64 14.83 -3.07
N LEU A 327 -5.49 14.94 -1.76
CA LEU A 327 -4.20 14.80 -1.09
C LEU A 327 -4.21 13.53 -0.24
N ALA A 328 -3.07 12.82 -0.25
CA ALA A 328 -2.76 11.70 0.62
C ALA A 328 -1.52 12.09 1.45
N VAL A 329 -1.77 12.61 2.65
CA VAL A 329 -0.72 13.18 3.49
C VAL A 329 -0.26 12.13 4.51
N HIS A 330 0.98 11.66 4.38
CA HIS A 330 1.59 10.76 5.35
C HIS A 330 1.79 11.48 6.68
N ALA A 331 1.20 10.97 7.74
CA ALA A 331 1.41 11.46 9.09
C ALA A 331 1.29 10.30 10.10
N ILE A 332 2.43 9.82 10.58
CA ILE A 332 2.50 8.77 11.60
C ILE A 332 2.47 9.37 13.01
N GLY A 333 3.23 10.44 13.25
CA GLY A 333 3.27 11.12 14.53
C GLY A 333 2.14 12.14 14.70
N ASP A 334 1.75 12.37 15.94
CA ASP A 334 0.69 13.32 16.29
C ASP A 334 1.05 14.78 15.95
N ARG A 335 2.34 15.16 15.98
CA ARG A 335 2.80 16.46 15.52
C ARG A 335 2.75 16.59 13.99
N ALA A 336 2.98 15.50 13.26
CA ALA A 336 2.81 15.48 11.81
C ALA A 336 1.32 15.58 11.43
N ALA A 337 0.44 14.96 12.22
CA ALA A 337 -1.00 15.10 12.05
C ALA A 337 -1.47 16.55 12.29
N ASP A 338 -0.92 17.27 13.29
CA ASP A 338 -1.20 18.70 13.48
C ASP A 338 -0.81 19.50 12.23
N LEU A 339 0.41 19.34 11.72
CA LEU A 339 0.86 20.04 10.52
C LEU A 339 -0.06 19.76 9.32
N ALA A 340 -0.43 18.49 9.12
CA ALA A 340 -1.32 18.09 8.02
C ALA A 340 -2.71 18.75 8.16
N LEU A 341 -3.32 18.69 9.34
CA LEU A 341 -4.63 19.28 9.59
C LEU A 341 -4.60 20.82 9.46
N ASP A 342 -3.58 21.49 10.01
CA ASP A 342 -3.41 22.95 9.89
C ASP A 342 -3.28 23.38 8.42
N ALA A 343 -2.48 22.64 7.64
CA ALA A 343 -2.28 22.92 6.23
C ALA A 343 -3.57 22.68 5.40
N LEU A 344 -4.34 21.63 5.72
CA LEU A 344 -5.62 21.33 5.06
C LEU A 344 -6.71 22.36 5.43
N GLU A 345 -6.79 22.80 6.68
CA GLU A 345 -7.66 23.92 7.09
C GLU A 345 -7.36 25.16 6.27
N ARG A 346 -6.09 25.58 6.25
CA ARG A 346 -5.66 26.74 5.46
C ARG A 346 -5.97 26.59 3.98
N ALA A 347 -5.78 25.41 3.41
CA ALA A 347 -6.09 25.14 2.01
C ALA A 347 -7.59 25.29 1.71
N GLN A 348 -8.44 24.78 2.59
CA GLN A 348 -9.91 24.91 2.49
C GLN A 348 -10.39 26.36 2.69
N GLU A 349 -9.76 27.14 3.56
CA GLU A 349 -10.04 28.58 3.71
C GLU A 349 -9.72 29.36 2.44
N LEU A 350 -8.58 29.07 1.80
CA LEU A 350 -8.15 29.73 0.57
C LEU A 350 -9.04 29.38 -0.64
N ARG A 351 -9.44 28.13 -0.73
CA ARG A 351 -10.29 27.62 -1.83
C ARG A 351 -11.18 26.49 -1.32
N PRO A 352 -12.41 26.77 -0.89
CA PRO A 352 -13.33 25.73 -0.41
C PRO A 352 -13.59 24.64 -1.46
N ARG A 353 -13.33 23.39 -1.10
CA ARG A 353 -13.59 22.20 -1.90
C ARG A 353 -14.25 21.14 -1.00
N PRO A 354 -15.59 21.18 -0.82
CA PRO A 354 -16.29 20.30 0.12
C PRO A 354 -16.13 18.81 -0.20
N ASP A 355 -15.95 18.45 -1.48
CA ASP A 355 -15.69 17.07 -1.94
C ASP A 355 -14.21 16.86 -2.30
N ALA A 356 -13.28 17.49 -1.57
CA ALA A 356 -11.85 17.28 -1.80
C ALA A 356 -11.41 15.85 -1.43
N ARG A 357 -12.04 15.25 -0.41
CA ARG A 357 -11.79 13.89 0.10
C ARG A 357 -10.32 13.66 0.41
N HIS A 358 -9.68 14.66 1.03
CA HIS A 358 -8.31 14.51 1.48
C HIS A 358 -8.21 13.37 2.48
N ARG A 359 -7.03 12.77 2.55
CA ARG A 359 -6.79 11.62 3.41
C ARG A 359 -5.47 11.77 4.13
N ILE A 360 -5.45 11.36 5.38
CA ILE A 360 -4.22 11.23 6.16
C ILE A 360 -3.84 9.75 6.16
N GLU A 361 -2.66 9.49 5.59
CA GLU A 361 -2.09 8.15 5.51
C GLU A 361 -1.45 7.79 6.83
N HIS A 362 -1.62 6.57 7.23
CA HIS A 362 -1.25 5.99 8.51
C HIS A 362 -2.12 6.48 9.66
N ALA A 363 -2.28 7.79 9.86
CA ALA A 363 -2.95 8.33 11.03
C ALA A 363 -2.50 7.56 12.30
N GLY A 364 -1.17 7.39 12.41
CA GLY A 364 -0.56 6.36 13.25
C GLY A 364 -0.74 6.62 14.73
N LEU A 365 -0.48 7.85 15.19
CA LEU A 365 -0.76 8.30 16.54
C LEU A 365 -1.64 9.54 16.47
N ILE A 366 -2.91 9.42 16.81
CA ILE A 366 -3.88 10.53 16.77
C ILE A 366 -4.40 10.81 18.18
N ARG A 367 -4.18 12.04 18.63
CA ARG A 367 -4.67 12.51 19.94
C ARG A 367 -6.19 12.72 19.90
N PRO A 368 -6.86 12.67 21.07
CA PRO A 368 -8.31 12.92 21.14
C PRO A 368 -8.75 14.29 20.59
N ASP A 369 -7.95 15.34 20.78
CA ASP A 369 -8.24 16.69 20.31
C ASP A 369 -8.15 16.86 18.77
N GLN A 370 -7.48 15.95 18.08
CA GLN A 370 -7.37 15.95 16.63
C GLN A 370 -8.58 15.30 15.94
N LEU A 371 -9.28 14.37 16.59
CA LEU A 371 -10.41 13.61 16.01
C LEU A 371 -11.54 14.53 15.47
N PRO A 372 -12.01 15.55 16.20
CA PRO A 372 -13.03 16.47 15.68
C PRO A 372 -12.59 17.24 14.43
N ARG A 373 -11.28 17.49 14.27
CA ARG A 373 -10.72 18.19 13.11
C ARG A 373 -10.76 17.34 11.85
N PHE A 374 -10.48 16.02 11.96
CA PHE A 374 -10.69 15.07 10.85
C PHE A 374 -12.13 15.15 10.34
N ALA A 375 -13.11 15.08 11.24
CA ALA A 375 -14.53 15.14 10.91
C ALA A 375 -14.93 16.48 10.27
N ALA A 376 -14.50 17.60 10.85
CA ALA A 376 -14.82 18.94 10.35
C ALA A 376 -14.25 19.19 8.93
N LEU A 377 -13.09 18.64 8.63
CA LEU A 377 -12.44 18.75 7.32
C LEU A 377 -12.89 17.70 6.31
N GLY A 378 -13.68 16.69 6.71
CA GLY A 378 -14.07 15.57 5.88
C GLY A 378 -12.87 14.74 5.41
N VAL A 379 -11.84 14.61 6.26
CA VAL A 379 -10.61 13.88 5.97
C VAL A 379 -10.77 12.42 6.37
N SER A 380 -10.40 11.50 5.48
CA SER A 380 -10.37 10.06 5.78
C SER A 380 -9.09 9.67 6.53
N ALA A 381 -9.22 8.76 7.48
CA ALA A 381 -8.09 8.11 8.14
C ALA A 381 -7.78 6.78 7.42
N VAL A 382 -6.61 6.67 6.79
CA VAL A 382 -6.17 5.47 6.06
C VAL A 382 -5.17 4.73 6.92
N VAL A 383 -5.61 3.64 7.53
CA VAL A 383 -4.87 2.92 8.59
C VAL A 383 -4.31 1.59 8.10
N GLN A 384 -3.22 1.13 8.73
CA GLN A 384 -2.61 -0.18 8.49
C GLN A 384 -2.73 -1.07 9.74
N PRO A 385 -3.85 -1.79 9.90
CA PRO A 385 -4.07 -2.62 11.10
C PRO A 385 -3.00 -3.69 11.27
N ASN A 386 -2.46 -4.24 10.17
CA ASN A 386 -1.40 -5.24 10.19
C ASN A 386 -0.10 -4.75 10.83
N PHE A 387 0.16 -3.45 10.91
CA PHE A 387 1.31 -2.93 11.65
C PHE A 387 1.22 -3.26 13.13
N LEU A 388 0.06 -3.08 13.74
CA LEU A 388 -0.13 -3.45 15.14
C LEU A 388 -0.27 -4.96 15.34
N ARG A 389 -0.81 -5.69 14.35
CA ARG A 389 -0.82 -7.16 14.38
C ARG A 389 0.60 -7.73 14.40
N CYS A 390 1.48 -7.19 13.54
CA CYS A 390 2.86 -7.67 13.39
C CYS A 390 3.84 -7.06 14.40
N PHE A 391 3.72 -5.76 14.70
CA PHE A 391 4.70 -4.98 15.46
C PHE A 391 4.12 -4.32 16.71
N GLY A 392 2.90 -4.69 17.14
CA GLY A 392 2.20 -4.01 18.23
C GLY A 392 2.95 -3.97 19.54
N ASP A 393 3.67 -5.04 19.89
CA ASP A 393 4.48 -5.10 21.12
C ASP A 393 5.66 -4.12 21.06
N ASP A 394 6.32 -4.04 19.92
CA ASP A 394 7.44 -3.12 19.69
C ASP A 394 6.94 -1.66 19.71
N TYR A 395 5.79 -1.41 19.06
CA TYR A 395 5.16 -0.09 19.07
C TYR A 395 4.78 0.33 20.49
N ALA A 396 4.20 -0.56 21.28
CA ALA A 396 3.90 -0.30 22.68
C ALA A 396 5.17 0.02 23.51
N SER A 397 6.28 -0.65 23.20
CA SER A 397 7.56 -0.41 23.89
C SER A 397 8.16 0.98 23.58
N VAL A 398 7.98 1.48 22.34
CA VAL A 398 8.54 2.79 21.95
C VAL A 398 7.61 3.96 22.24
N MET A 399 6.30 3.70 22.44
CA MET A 399 5.30 4.73 22.73
C MET A 399 4.92 4.83 24.20
N GLY A 400 5.10 3.77 24.99
CA GLY A 400 4.50 3.60 26.31
C GLY A 400 3.02 3.21 26.23
N GLN A 401 2.50 2.62 27.30
CA GLN A 401 1.17 1.98 27.34
C GLN A 401 0.01 2.90 26.95
N GLU A 402 0.00 4.13 27.43
CA GLU A 402 -1.09 5.07 27.18
C GLU A 402 -1.17 5.41 25.68
N ARG A 403 -0.07 5.88 25.09
CA ARG A 403 -0.06 6.30 23.68
C ARG A 403 -0.21 5.12 22.72
N ALA A 404 0.27 3.92 23.12
CA ALA A 404 0.04 2.70 22.35
C ALA A 404 -1.46 2.41 22.17
N GLY A 405 -2.30 2.77 23.14
CA GLY A 405 -3.76 2.68 23.07
C GLY A 405 -4.40 3.60 22.01
N TRP A 406 -3.71 4.66 21.59
CA TRP A 406 -4.21 5.61 20.57
C TRP A 406 -3.71 5.32 19.16
N MET A 407 -2.92 4.28 18.98
CA MET A 407 -2.31 3.99 17.69
C MET A 407 -3.27 3.29 16.75
N TYR A 408 -3.25 3.73 15.49
CA TYR A 408 -4.09 3.17 14.44
C TYR A 408 -5.53 2.94 14.93
N ARG A 409 -6.16 4.04 15.39
CA ARG A 409 -7.50 4.04 15.96
C ARG A 409 -8.52 3.42 15.01
N GLY A 410 -9.55 2.81 15.57
CA GLY A 410 -10.70 2.30 14.83
C GLY A 410 -11.98 2.93 15.33
N ARG A 411 -12.37 2.58 16.57
CA ARG A 411 -13.62 3.03 17.21
C ARG A 411 -13.72 4.54 17.28
N ALA A 412 -12.65 5.20 17.75
CA ALA A 412 -12.66 6.65 17.92
C ALA A 412 -12.87 7.40 16.60
N PHE A 413 -12.33 6.95 15.48
CA PHE A 413 -12.60 7.56 14.17
C PHE A 413 -14.08 7.42 13.80
N LEU A 414 -14.65 6.23 13.91
CA LEU A 414 -16.06 5.98 13.57
C LEU A 414 -17.01 6.77 14.45
N ASP A 415 -16.76 6.86 15.76
CA ASP A 415 -17.58 7.62 16.71
C ASP A 415 -17.58 9.13 16.43
N HIS A 416 -16.55 9.64 15.78
CA HIS A 416 -16.47 11.04 15.32
C HIS A 416 -16.97 11.23 13.88
N GLY A 417 -17.49 10.18 13.21
CA GLY A 417 -17.96 10.25 11.83
C GLY A 417 -16.85 10.36 10.80
N VAL A 418 -15.62 10.00 11.17
CA VAL A 418 -14.46 9.96 10.26
C VAL A 418 -14.48 8.65 9.47
N ALA A 419 -14.30 8.73 8.16
CA ALA A 419 -14.18 7.54 7.33
C ALA A 419 -12.91 6.76 7.70
N LEU A 420 -13.09 5.55 8.24
CA LEU A 420 -12.03 4.59 8.55
C LEU A 420 -11.76 3.74 7.32
N VAL A 421 -10.55 3.81 6.78
CA VAL A 421 -10.16 3.16 5.53
C VAL A 421 -9.03 2.18 5.78
N GLY A 422 -9.21 0.92 5.37
CA GLY A 422 -8.22 -0.14 5.51
C GLY A 422 -7.18 -0.12 4.39
N SER A 423 -5.95 -0.51 4.73
CA SER A 423 -4.84 -0.63 3.79
C SER A 423 -3.70 -1.47 4.37
N SER A 424 -2.72 -1.81 3.54
CA SER A 424 -1.61 -2.66 3.96
C SER A 424 -0.29 -1.93 4.17
N ASP A 425 0.01 -0.95 3.33
CA ASP A 425 1.35 -0.38 3.16
C ASP A 425 2.40 -1.47 2.83
N ARG A 426 1.96 -2.52 2.13
CA ARG A 426 2.84 -3.61 1.62
C ARG A 426 3.98 -3.02 0.79
N PRO A 427 5.25 -3.41 0.95
CA PRO A 427 5.74 -4.58 1.69
C PRO A 427 6.30 -4.28 3.08
N VAL A 428 5.87 -3.20 3.74
CA VAL A 428 6.32 -2.86 5.11
C VAL A 428 5.82 -3.92 6.09
N ALA A 429 4.56 -4.34 5.96
CA ALA A 429 3.98 -5.48 6.65
C ALA A 429 3.27 -6.40 5.66
N ASP A 430 2.81 -7.55 6.16
CA ASP A 430 1.91 -8.44 5.42
C ASP A 430 0.61 -7.71 5.05
N GLY A 431 0.14 -7.92 3.82
CA GLY A 431 -0.96 -7.17 3.26
C GLY A 431 -2.34 -7.81 3.36
N ALA A 432 -2.46 -9.03 3.89
CA ALA A 432 -3.72 -9.79 3.87
C ALA A 432 -4.88 -9.05 4.55
N PRO A 433 -5.98 -8.71 3.81
CA PRO A 433 -7.12 -7.98 4.39
C PRO A 433 -7.82 -8.73 5.52
N LEU A 434 -8.01 -10.05 5.41
CA LEU A 434 -8.67 -10.84 6.47
C LEU A 434 -7.90 -10.81 7.78
N ARG A 435 -6.56 -10.80 7.73
CA ARG A 435 -5.71 -10.61 8.93
C ARG A 435 -5.88 -9.23 9.54
N ALA A 436 -5.93 -8.20 8.70
CA ALA A 436 -6.18 -6.83 9.14
C ALA A 436 -7.58 -6.68 9.77
N ILE A 437 -8.60 -7.28 9.16
CA ILE A 437 -9.98 -7.31 9.66
C ILE A 437 -10.03 -8.01 11.02
N GLN A 438 -9.39 -9.17 11.16
CA GLN A 438 -9.28 -9.84 12.46
C GLN A 438 -8.67 -8.93 13.51
N PHE A 439 -7.53 -8.30 13.21
CA PHE A 439 -6.90 -7.36 14.16
C PHE A 439 -7.82 -6.19 14.51
N MET A 440 -8.54 -5.61 13.54
CA MET A 440 -9.47 -4.50 13.80
C MET A 440 -10.58 -4.89 14.79
N VAL A 441 -10.99 -6.16 14.77
CA VAL A 441 -12.04 -6.70 15.66
C VAL A 441 -11.49 -7.08 17.02
N GLU A 442 -10.34 -7.76 17.08
CA GLU A 442 -9.79 -8.33 18.31
C GLU A 442 -8.77 -7.43 19.02
N ARG A 443 -8.11 -6.54 18.27
CA ARG A 443 -7.02 -5.68 18.76
C ARG A 443 -5.93 -6.46 19.51
N THR A 444 -5.54 -7.62 18.95
CA THR A 444 -4.56 -8.53 19.53
C THR A 444 -3.36 -8.68 18.60
N SER A 445 -2.14 -8.44 19.11
CA SER A 445 -0.89 -8.59 18.36
C SER A 445 -0.58 -10.07 18.07
N ALA A 446 0.45 -10.33 17.25
CA ALA A 446 0.91 -11.69 16.95
C ALA A 446 1.37 -12.48 18.18
N SER A 447 1.79 -11.80 19.25
CA SER A 447 2.17 -12.44 20.52
C SER A 447 0.98 -12.78 21.43
N GLY A 448 -0.25 -12.40 21.02
CA GLY A 448 -1.45 -12.56 21.83
C GLY A 448 -1.70 -11.43 22.84
N ARG A 449 -0.96 -10.31 22.75
CA ARG A 449 -1.15 -9.16 23.64
C ARG A 449 -2.18 -8.18 23.10
N PRO A 450 -3.09 -7.64 23.92
CA PRO A 450 -4.01 -6.60 23.48
C PRO A 450 -3.28 -5.27 23.21
N VAL A 451 -3.67 -4.61 22.12
CA VAL A 451 -3.13 -3.30 21.71
C VAL A 451 -4.28 -2.34 21.46
N GLY A 452 -4.58 -1.46 22.40
CA GLY A 452 -5.68 -0.50 22.33
C GLY A 452 -7.05 -1.19 22.15
N PRO A 453 -7.49 -2.05 23.09
CA PRO A 453 -8.73 -2.83 22.93
C PRO A 453 -9.98 -1.95 22.78
N ASP A 454 -9.99 -0.73 23.34
CA ASP A 454 -11.09 0.22 23.22
C ASP A 454 -11.29 0.76 21.77
N GLU A 455 -10.30 0.54 20.90
CA GLU A 455 -10.35 0.91 19.49
C GLU A 455 -10.87 -0.23 18.58
N ALA A 456 -11.38 -1.33 19.17
CA ALA A 456 -11.99 -2.42 18.42
C ALA A 456 -13.25 -1.97 17.67
N VAL A 457 -13.44 -2.52 16.49
CA VAL A 457 -14.63 -2.28 15.66
C VAL A 457 -15.38 -3.60 15.40
N THR A 458 -16.59 -3.53 14.94
CA THR A 458 -17.36 -4.73 14.55
C THR A 458 -16.82 -5.33 13.24
N VAL A 459 -17.15 -6.59 12.97
CA VAL A 459 -16.81 -7.27 11.72
C VAL A 459 -17.35 -6.50 10.51
N ASP A 460 -18.59 -6.00 10.57
CA ASP A 460 -19.19 -5.20 9.48
C ASP A 460 -18.41 -3.92 9.23
N GLU A 461 -18.04 -3.17 10.28
CA GLU A 461 -17.23 -1.95 10.16
C GLU A 461 -15.85 -2.24 9.58
N ALA A 462 -15.21 -3.34 9.98
CA ALA A 462 -13.90 -3.76 9.45
C ALA A 462 -14.00 -4.17 7.96
N LEU A 463 -15.03 -4.92 7.56
CA LEU A 463 -15.29 -5.26 6.15
C LEU A 463 -15.56 -4.01 5.31
N ARG A 464 -16.33 -3.06 5.84
CA ARG A 464 -16.59 -1.77 5.18
C ARG A 464 -15.33 -0.93 4.99
N ALA A 465 -14.36 -1.01 5.90
CA ALA A 465 -13.08 -0.32 5.77
C ALA A 465 -12.30 -0.76 4.52
N TYR A 466 -12.38 -2.04 4.15
CA TYR A 466 -11.73 -2.61 2.97
C TYR A 466 -12.62 -2.69 1.72
N THR A 467 -13.83 -2.19 1.77
CA THR A 467 -14.79 -2.19 0.64
C THR A 467 -15.34 -0.80 0.38
N VAL A 468 -16.44 -0.43 1.02
CA VAL A 468 -17.15 0.86 0.80
C VAL A 468 -16.28 2.06 1.12
N ALA A 469 -15.56 2.03 2.25
CA ALA A 469 -14.71 3.15 2.65
C ALA A 469 -13.46 3.28 1.75
N GLY A 470 -12.88 2.14 1.34
CA GLY A 470 -11.81 2.11 0.32
C GLY A 470 -12.26 2.70 -1.01
N ALA A 471 -13.46 2.31 -1.48
CA ALA A 471 -14.04 2.88 -2.70
C ALA A 471 -14.26 4.39 -2.58
N HIS A 472 -14.81 4.87 -1.46
CA HIS A 472 -14.98 6.30 -1.20
C HIS A 472 -13.65 7.06 -1.20
N ALA A 473 -12.63 6.53 -0.52
CA ALA A 473 -11.30 7.17 -0.46
C ALA A 473 -10.62 7.24 -1.84
N CYS A 474 -10.90 6.28 -2.72
CA CYS A 474 -10.38 6.24 -4.10
C CYS A 474 -11.34 6.86 -5.13
N ARG A 475 -12.47 7.46 -4.73
CA ARG A 475 -13.51 8.01 -5.64
C ARG A 475 -14.09 6.97 -6.59
N TRP A 476 -14.25 5.75 -6.13
CA TRP A 476 -14.79 4.62 -6.88
C TRP A 476 -16.18 4.17 -6.41
N GLU A 477 -16.80 4.86 -5.45
CA GLU A 477 -18.06 4.47 -4.81
C GLU A 477 -19.24 4.32 -5.76
N ASP A 478 -19.21 4.98 -6.91
CA ASP A 478 -20.22 4.82 -7.96
C ASP A 478 -20.06 3.51 -8.75
N THR A 479 -18.91 2.84 -8.62
CA THR A 479 -18.58 1.68 -9.45
C THR A 479 -18.02 0.48 -8.68
N ALA A 480 -17.59 0.63 -7.43
CA ALA A 480 -16.96 -0.40 -6.62
C ALA A 480 -17.33 -0.28 -5.13
N GLY A 481 -16.94 -1.26 -4.33
CA GLY A 481 -17.15 -1.29 -2.87
C GLY A 481 -18.48 -1.87 -2.42
N ALA A 482 -19.44 -2.09 -3.33
CA ALA A 482 -20.70 -2.77 -3.06
C ALA A 482 -21.11 -3.68 -4.23
N LEU A 483 -21.94 -4.67 -3.96
CA LEU A 483 -22.51 -5.59 -4.98
C LEU A 483 -23.94 -5.17 -5.30
N ALA A 484 -24.09 -4.06 -6.03
CA ALA A 484 -25.37 -3.48 -6.42
C ALA A 484 -25.48 -3.36 -7.95
N PRO A 485 -26.70 -3.25 -8.52
CA PRO A 485 -26.88 -3.09 -9.96
C PRO A 485 -26.08 -1.92 -10.53
N GLY A 486 -25.34 -2.16 -11.61
CA GLY A 486 -24.46 -1.19 -12.26
C GLY A 486 -23.02 -1.18 -11.74
N MET A 487 -22.76 -1.68 -10.54
CA MET A 487 -21.42 -1.83 -9.98
C MET A 487 -20.57 -2.82 -10.78
N ARG A 488 -19.25 -2.71 -10.68
CA ARG A 488 -18.31 -3.69 -11.25
C ARG A 488 -18.48 -5.05 -10.57
N ALA A 489 -18.34 -6.10 -11.36
CA ALA A 489 -18.32 -7.46 -10.85
C ALA A 489 -16.90 -7.82 -10.37
N ASP A 490 -16.36 -7.00 -9.47
CA ASP A 490 -15.13 -7.23 -8.74
C ASP A 490 -15.53 -7.76 -7.36
N LEU A 491 -15.26 -9.03 -7.11
CA LEU A 491 -15.74 -9.70 -5.90
C LEU A 491 -14.79 -10.79 -5.41
N VAL A 492 -14.90 -11.09 -4.14
CA VAL A 492 -14.18 -12.19 -3.49
C VAL A 492 -15.18 -13.22 -2.98
N VAL A 493 -14.85 -14.49 -3.16
CA VAL A 493 -15.57 -15.64 -2.63
C VAL A 493 -14.76 -16.24 -1.49
N LEU A 494 -15.36 -16.29 -0.30
CA LEU A 494 -14.76 -16.82 0.93
C LEU A 494 -15.37 -18.18 1.26
N GLY A 495 -14.57 -19.09 1.81
CA GLY A 495 -15.01 -20.40 2.26
C GLY A 495 -15.99 -20.34 3.44
N ASP A 496 -15.85 -19.31 4.30
CA ASP A 496 -16.70 -19.11 5.48
C ASP A 496 -17.18 -17.64 5.57
N ASP A 497 -18.17 -17.41 6.45
CA ASP A 497 -18.72 -16.08 6.72
C ASP A 497 -17.97 -15.43 7.90
N PRO A 498 -17.30 -14.28 7.68
CA PRO A 498 -16.58 -13.56 8.76
C PRO A 498 -17.44 -13.19 9.96
N HIS A 499 -18.78 -13.07 9.80
CA HIS A 499 -19.71 -12.81 10.91
C HIS A 499 -20.06 -14.05 11.72
N ARG A 500 -19.73 -15.25 11.23
CA ARG A 500 -20.14 -16.54 11.84
C ARG A 500 -18.99 -17.34 12.41
N VAL A 501 -17.77 -17.09 11.98
CA VAL A 501 -16.59 -17.68 12.58
C VAL A 501 -16.26 -16.98 13.90
N ASP A 502 -15.49 -17.65 14.76
CA ASP A 502 -14.87 -16.98 15.90
C ASP A 502 -13.96 -15.84 15.38
N PRO A 503 -14.01 -14.64 15.95
CA PRO A 503 -13.18 -13.53 15.48
C PRO A 503 -11.69 -13.88 15.33
N SER A 504 -11.15 -14.73 16.21
CA SER A 504 -9.76 -15.22 16.16
C SER A 504 -9.45 -16.14 14.97
N ARG A 505 -10.45 -16.47 14.16
CA ARG A 505 -10.32 -17.33 13.00
C ARG A 505 -10.63 -16.63 11.66
N ILE A 506 -10.83 -15.31 11.67
CA ILE A 506 -11.14 -14.56 10.45
C ILE A 506 -9.98 -14.63 9.47
N GLU A 507 -8.73 -14.56 9.95
CA GLU A 507 -7.54 -14.65 9.08
C GLU A 507 -7.36 -16.02 8.42
N ASP A 508 -7.96 -17.09 8.98
CA ASP A 508 -7.90 -18.46 8.48
C ASP A 508 -8.93 -18.75 7.36
N ILE A 509 -9.87 -17.84 7.12
CA ILE A 509 -10.91 -18.03 6.09
C ILE A 509 -10.24 -18.12 4.71
N GLU A 510 -10.54 -19.21 4.00
CA GLU A 510 -10.00 -19.44 2.66
C GLU A 510 -10.54 -18.42 1.64
N ILE A 511 -9.67 -17.83 0.83
CA ILE A 511 -10.05 -17.12 -0.39
C ILE A 511 -10.26 -18.16 -1.50
N VAL A 512 -11.51 -18.51 -1.77
CA VAL A 512 -11.87 -19.54 -2.77
C VAL A 512 -11.70 -19.03 -4.20
N ARG A 513 -12.18 -17.81 -4.46
CA ARG A 513 -12.06 -17.13 -5.76
C ARG A 513 -11.92 -15.63 -5.59
N THR A 514 -11.26 -15.00 -6.56
CA THR A 514 -11.23 -13.55 -6.72
C THR A 514 -11.61 -13.23 -8.16
N LEU A 515 -12.70 -12.51 -8.35
CA LEU A 515 -13.17 -12.12 -9.67
C LEU A 515 -12.91 -10.62 -9.90
N VAL A 516 -12.32 -10.31 -11.06
CA VAL A 516 -12.17 -8.94 -11.56
C VAL A 516 -12.88 -8.87 -12.91
N ASP A 517 -13.73 -7.85 -13.09
CA ASP A 517 -14.54 -7.69 -14.30
C ASP A 517 -15.44 -8.93 -14.59
N GLY A 518 -15.84 -9.62 -13.52
CA GLY A 518 -16.66 -10.85 -13.59
C GLY A 518 -15.93 -12.10 -14.07
N ARG A 519 -14.60 -12.08 -14.12
CA ARG A 519 -13.75 -13.21 -14.53
C ARG A 519 -12.89 -13.64 -13.36
N ASP A 520 -12.70 -14.94 -13.21
CA ASP A 520 -11.80 -15.49 -12.19
C ASP A 520 -10.35 -15.06 -12.53
N ALA A 521 -9.82 -14.15 -11.72
CA ALA A 521 -8.51 -13.56 -11.95
C ALA A 521 -7.36 -14.47 -11.46
N ARG A 522 -7.63 -15.47 -10.59
CA ARG A 522 -6.63 -16.44 -10.11
C ARG A 522 -6.42 -17.58 -11.11
N ALA A 523 -7.43 -17.91 -11.91
CA ALA A 523 -7.36 -18.99 -12.90
C ALA A 523 -6.67 -18.58 -14.22
N ALA A 524 -6.37 -17.30 -14.42
CA ALA A 524 -5.81 -16.75 -15.65
C ALA A 524 -4.27 -16.69 -15.68
N GLY A 525 -3.57 -17.51 -14.85
CA GLY A 525 -2.13 -17.61 -14.76
C GLY A 525 -1.51 -18.70 -15.60
#